data_164dd990450438a5556eeecc119c9df9
#
_entry.id   164dd990450438a5556eeecc119c9df9
#
_cell.length_a   1.000
_cell.length_b   1.000
_cell.length_c   1.000
_cell.angle_alpha   90.00
_cell.angle_beta   90.00
_cell.angle_gamma   90.00
#
_symmetry.space_group_name_H-M   'P 1'
#
loop_
_entity.id
_entity.type
_entity.pdbx_description
1 polymer ?
#
loop_
_entity_poly.entity_id
_entity_poly.type
_entity_poly.pdbx_seq_one_letter_code
_entity_poly.pdbx_strand_id
1 'polypeptide(L)'
;MAIISGITKSGGGYTMRGGLTYCEAEYNEYYYLDKKYVRIQTFGSAQRQEQGKQSQVIHLDKNTAKQLVEYLKESFDIWNFQIRGSTYV
;
A
#
# COMPACT_ATOMS: atom_id res chain seq x y z
N MET A 1 -14.67 -7.64 -3.86
CA MET A 1 -13.69 -6.86 -3.26
C MET A 1 -13.28 -7.45 -1.96
N ALA A 2 -12.04 -7.47 -1.70
CA ALA A 2 -11.55 -8.15 -0.51
C ALA A 2 -10.71 -7.25 0.37
N ILE A 3 -10.72 -7.51 1.65
CA ILE A 3 -9.92 -6.82 2.60
C ILE A 3 -8.83 -7.77 3.02
N ILE A 4 -7.59 -7.31 2.98
CA ILE A 4 -6.48 -8.14 3.38
C ILE A 4 -6.44 -8.16 4.89
N SER A 5 -6.59 -9.35 5.46
CA SER A 5 -6.59 -9.48 6.89
C SER A 5 -5.43 -10.35 7.32
N GLY A 6 -4.27 -9.88 7.14
CA GLY A 6 -3.07 -10.57 7.52
C GLY A 6 -2.10 -10.59 6.37
N ILE A 7 -0.84 -10.39 6.63
CA ILE A 7 0.14 -10.40 5.61
C ILE A 7 1.38 -11.08 6.18
N THR A 8 1.98 -11.95 5.42
CA THR A 8 3.11 -12.72 5.90
C THR A 8 4.27 -12.54 4.95
N LYS A 9 5.44 -12.38 5.50
CA LYS A 9 6.61 -12.21 4.68
C LYS A 9 6.98 -13.53 4.05
N SER A 10 7.20 -13.52 2.76
CA SER A 10 7.56 -14.73 2.08
C SER A 10 9.01 -15.07 2.38
N GLY A 11 9.31 -16.30 2.47
CA GLY A 11 10.65 -16.71 2.80
C GLY A 11 11.60 -16.65 1.66
N GLY A 12 11.16 -16.58 0.47
CA GLY A 12 12.08 -16.57 -0.64
C GLY A 12 12.16 -15.22 -1.27
N GLY A 13 13.09 -15.01 -2.11
CA GLY A 13 13.19 -13.76 -2.80
C GLY A 13 12.30 -13.76 -3.99
N TYR A 14 12.14 -12.63 -4.61
CA TYR A 14 11.32 -12.52 -5.78
C TYR A 14 12.11 -11.80 -6.85
N THR A 15 12.17 -12.35 -8.01
CA THR A 15 12.89 -11.73 -9.09
C THR A 15 11.91 -11.15 -10.08
N MET A 16 12.04 -9.86 -10.34
CA MET A 16 11.15 -9.23 -11.26
C MET A 16 11.50 -9.60 -12.67
N ARG A 17 10.48 -9.90 -13.47
CA ARG A 17 10.72 -10.18 -14.82
C ARG A 17 10.00 -9.16 -15.60
N GLY A 18 10.47 -8.56 -16.53
CA GLY A 18 9.79 -7.59 -17.32
C GLY A 18 9.94 -6.22 -16.73
N GLY A 19 9.37 -5.25 -17.33
CA GLY A 19 9.53 -3.91 -16.90
C GLY A 19 8.54 -3.48 -15.87
N LEU A 20 8.81 -2.33 -15.26
CA LEU A 20 7.91 -1.77 -14.30
C LEU A 20 7.48 -0.42 -14.82
N THR A 21 6.29 -0.03 -14.49
CA THR A 21 5.81 1.29 -14.83
C THR A 21 5.42 1.97 -13.55
N TYR A 22 5.31 3.27 -13.61
CA TYR A 22 4.94 4.03 -12.44
C TYR A 22 3.50 4.49 -12.56
N CYS A 23 2.84 4.62 -11.45
CA CYS A 23 1.50 5.16 -11.43
C CYS A 23 1.31 5.89 -10.13
N GLU A 24 0.24 6.62 -10.03
CA GLU A 24 -0.07 7.31 -8.81
C GLU A 24 -1.15 6.54 -8.08
N ALA A 25 -1.33 6.83 -6.83
CA ALA A 25 -2.34 6.16 -6.04
C ALA A 25 -2.96 7.14 -5.05
N GLU A 26 -4.15 6.82 -4.62
CA GLU A 26 -4.81 7.57 -3.59
C GLU A 26 -4.96 6.70 -2.37
N TYR A 27 -4.95 7.33 -1.22
CA TYR A 27 -5.09 6.65 0.05
C TYR A 27 -6.29 7.24 0.74
N ASN A 28 -7.20 6.39 1.21
CA ASN A 28 -8.38 6.85 1.92
C ASN A 28 -8.63 6.01 3.15
N GLU A 29 -9.27 6.61 4.13
CA GLU A 29 -9.68 5.89 5.30
C GLU A 29 -11.19 5.79 5.23
N TYR A 30 -11.75 4.73 5.76
CA TYR A 30 -13.21 4.62 5.82
C TYR A 30 -13.60 3.69 6.95
N TYR A 31 -14.87 3.77 7.34
CA TYR A 31 -15.38 2.90 8.35
C TYR A 31 -16.37 1.93 7.72
N TYR A 32 -16.35 0.72 8.18
CA TYR A 32 -17.27 -0.28 7.71
C TYR A 32 -17.60 -1.17 8.91
N LEU A 33 -18.85 -1.28 9.27
CA LEU A 33 -19.31 -2.06 10.40
C LEU A 33 -18.53 -1.68 11.65
N ASP A 34 -18.42 -0.38 11.86
CA ASP A 34 -17.80 0.15 13.06
C ASP A 34 -16.31 -0.08 13.18
N LYS A 35 -15.65 -0.51 12.13
CA LYS A 35 -14.24 -0.66 12.16
C LYS A 35 -13.62 0.18 11.08
N LYS A 36 -12.42 0.63 11.33
CA LYS A 36 -11.76 1.50 10.40
C LYS A 36 -10.85 0.71 9.48
N TYR A 37 -10.86 1.04 8.21
CA TYR A 37 -10.03 0.39 7.23
C TYR A 37 -9.38 1.45 6.37
N VAL A 38 -8.39 1.05 5.60
CA VAL A 38 -7.78 1.95 4.65
C VAL A 38 -7.86 1.32 3.27
N ARG A 39 -7.81 2.15 2.28
CA ARG A 39 -7.94 1.70 0.93
C ARG A 39 -6.91 2.45 0.11
N ILE A 40 -6.23 1.76 -0.78
CA ILE A 40 -5.27 2.36 -1.67
C ILE A 40 -5.71 1.99 -3.07
N GLN A 41 -5.89 3.00 -3.91
CA GLN A 41 -6.33 2.77 -5.27
C GLN A 41 -5.32 3.36 -6.23
N THR A 42 -4.90 2.61 -7.23
CA THR A 42 -3.92 3.10 -8.17
C THR A 42 -4.58 3.70 -9.39
N PHE A 43 -3.91 4.61 -10.05
CA PHE A 43 -4.39 5.21 -11.25
C PHE A 43 -3.26 5.17 -12.24
N GLY A 44 -3.43 4.60 -13.33
CA GLY A 44 -2.38 4.54 -14.30
C GLY A 44 -2.20 5.86 -14.96
N SER A 45 -1.00 6.27 -15.10
CA SER A 45 -0.75 7.55 -15.62
C SER A 45 -1.18 7.69 -17.02
N ALA A 46 -1.01 6.69 -17.79
CA ALA A 46 -1.38 6.78 -19.12
C ALA A 46 -2.77 6.56 -19.30
N GLN A 47 -3.42 6.08 -18.36
CA GLN A 47 -4.69 5.74 -18.53
C GLN A 47 -5.65 6.69 -18.20
N ARG A 48 -5.30 7.79 -17.85
CA ARG A 48 -6.25 8.66 -17.53
C ARG A 48 -7.18 8.81 -18.59
N GLN A 49 -6.80 8.66 -19.82
CA GLN A 49 -7.73 8.76 -20.80
C GLN A 49 -8.35 7.52 -21.12
N GLU A 50 -7.98 6.46 -20.54
CA GLU A 50 -8.61 5.24 -20.81
C GLU A 50 -9.44 4.88 -19.72
N GLN A 51 -10.59 5.36 -19.69
CA GLN A 51 -11.44 5.04 -18.65
C GLN A 51 -11.70 3.68 -18.59
N GLY A 52 -11.95 3.09 -17.65
CA GLY A 52 -12.27 1.72 -17.52
C GLY A 52 -11.09 0.84 -17.47
N LYS A 53 -9.91 1.38 -17.67
CA LYS A 53 -8.82 0.58 -17.56
C LYS A 53 -8.72 0.18 -16.16
N GLN A 54 -8.16 -0.99 -15.89
CA GLN A 54 -8.15 -1.46 -14.61
C GLN A 54 -7.31 -0.69 -13.70
N SER A 55 -7.77 -0.24 -12.61
CA SER A 55 -6.95 0.25 -11.54
C SER A 55 -7.00 -0.82 -10.50
N GLN A 56 -6.09 -0.83 -9.60
CA GLN A 56 -6.07 -1.82 -8.55
C GLN A 56 -6.45 -1.19 -7.26
N VAL A 57 -7.20 -1.89 -6.46
CA VAL A 57 -7.65 -1.39 -5.19
C VAL A 57 -7.30 -2.40 -4.13
N ILE A 58 -6.67 -1.92 -3.07
CA ILE A 58 -6.30 -2.77 -1.96
C ILE A 58 -6.91 -2.23 -0.71
N HIS A 59 -7.56 -3.06 0.07
CA HIS A 59 -8.13 -2.67 1.34
C HIS A 59 -7.36 -3.38 2.46
N LEU A 60 -7.06 -2.67 3.52
CA LEU A 60 -6.32 -3.24 4.63
C LEU A 60 -7.04 -2.98 5.93
N ASP A 61 -7.02 -3.96 6.83
CA ASP A 61 -7.53 -3.72 8.16
C ASP A 61 -6.37 -3.26 9.04
N LYS A 62 -6.65 -2.95 10.29
CA LYS A 62 -5.66 -2.39 11.17
C LYS A 62 -4.50 -3.33 11.43
N ASN A 63 -4.79 -4.59 11.64
CA ASN A 63 -3.74 -5.54 11.92
C ASN A 63 -2.80 -5.71 10.73
N THR A 64 -3.35 -5.77 9.54
CA THR A 64 -2.52 -5.91 8.36
C THR A 64 -1.67 -4.66 8.18
N ALA A 65 -2.24 -3.51 8.47
CA ALA A 65 -1.51 -2.27 8.34
C ALA A 65 -0.33 -2.25 9.29
N LYS A 66 -0.51 -2.73 10.51
CA LYS A 66 0.57 -2.76 11.45
C LYS A 66 1.66 -3.69 11.00
N GLN A 67 1.31 -4.84 10.48
CA GLN A 67 2.29 -5.77 10.00
C GLN A 67 3.05 -5.19 8.83
N LEU A 68 2.34 -4.54 7.94
CA LEU A 68 2.97 -3.97 6.78
C LEU A 68 3.94 -2.86 7.16
N VAL A 69 3.60 -2.06 8.14
CA VAL A 69 4.49 -1.01 8.61
C VAL A 69 5.81 -1.60 9.07
N GLU A 70 5.75 -2.71 9.80
CA GLU A 70 6.98 -3.31 10.27
C GLU A 70 7.82 -3.86 9.12
N TYR A 71 7.18 -4.48 8.16
CA TYR A 71 7.92 -5.00 7.03
C TYR A 71 8.53 -3.86 6.21
N LEU A 72 7.80 -2.77 6.05
CA LEU A 72 8.32 -1.66 5.29
C LEU A 72 9.51 -1.00 5.99
N LYS A 73 9.46 -0.93 7.30
CA LYS A 73 10.56 -0.37 8.03
C LYS A 73 11.82 -1.19 7.80
N GLU A 74 11.67 -2.49 7.83
CA GLU A 74 12.79 -3.35 7.62
C GLU A 74 13.31 -3.26 6.21
N SER A 75 12.42 -3.29 5.24
CA SER A 75 12.83 -3.33 3.86
C SER A 75 13.53 -2.07 3.41
N PHE A 76 13.09 -0.95 3.90
CA PHE A 76 13.62 0.31 3.44
C PHE A 76 14.41 1.07 4.49
N ASP A 77 14.56 0.48 5.64
CA ASP A 77 15.35 1.07 6.71
C ASP A 77 14.84 2.48 7.02
N ILE A 78 13.54 2.61 7.16
CA ILE A 78 12.95 3.90 7.45
C ILE A 78 12.53 4.03 8.88
N TRP A 79 13.32 3.49 9.81
CA TRP A 79 13.04 3.55 11.18
C TRP A 79 13.13 4.93 11.65
N ASN A 80 12.34 5.30 12.47
CA ASN A 80 12.42 6.53 13.13
C ASN A 80 12.43 7.71 12.29
N PHE A 81 12.19 7.49 11.06
CA PHE A 81 12.23 8.46 10.29
C PHE A 81 11.31 9.50 10.56
N GLN A 82 10.44 9.34 11.00
CA GLN A 82 9.61 10.16 11.23
C GLN A 82 9.51 10.69 12.34
N ILE A 83 9.91 10.37 12.75
CA ILE A 83 9.76 10.82 13.85
C ILE A 83 10.21 12.06 13.91
N ARG A 84 10.32 12.53 13.50
CA ARG A 84 10.72 13.59 13.52
C ARG A 84 10.30 14.24 12.82
N GLY A 85 9.94 14.09 12.63
CA GLY A 85 9.57 14.59 12.21
C GLY A 85 9.67 15.00 11.65
N SER A 86 9.53 15.13 11.63
CA SER A 86 9.64 15.46 11.33
C SER A 86 10.06 15.92 10.74
N THR A 87 10.18 16.01 10.61
CA THR A 87 10.60 16.50 10.27
C THR A 87 11.06 16.65 9.40
N TYR A 88 11.08 16.65 9.12
CA TYR A 88 11.55 16.71 8.46
C TYR A 88 11.55 16.79 7.71
N VAL A 89 11.47 16.71 7.51
CA VAL A 89 11.51 16.70 7.10
C VAL A 89 11.43 16.75 6.89
#